data_f860cf31b325796f426d881e65ad16eb
#
_entry.id   f860cf31b325796f426d881e65ad16eb
#
_cell.length_a   1.000
_cell.length_b   1.000
_cell.length_c   1.000
_cell.angle_alpha   90.00
_cell.angle_beta   90.00
_cell.angle_gamma   90.00
#
_symmetry.space_group_name_H-M   'P 1'
#
loop_
_entity.id
_entity.type
_entity.pdbx_description
1 polymer ?
#
loop_
_entity_poly.entity_id
_entity_poly.type
_entity_poly.pdbx_seq_one_letter_code
_entity_poly.pdbx_strand_id
1 'polypeptide(L)'
;MYHRFNENKYPSTNIKMDIFQKHIKIIQELDYEFYSPKSLVREFEKPKKKKKILITIDDGFKSFYNNAWPYLKENKIPFILFVSTEPVGKNGYMTWDEIIEIDKSEFGYIGHHSHSHDYLIDKSEEEFINDIELASKIFKNKLGYVPEIFSYPFGEYSLFMKQYIAKNFEIAFGQHSGIIDVNKDKFELPRFPINEKYGELK
;
A
#
# COMPACT_ATOMS: atom_id res chain seq x y z
N MET A 1 -3.51 3.23 6.29
CA MET A 1 -2.29 2.48 5.92
C MET A 1 -1.89 1.57 7.05
N TYR A 2 -1.64 0.30 6.78
CA TYR A 2 -1.23 -0.73 7.72
C TYR A 2 0.02 -1.43 7.20
N HIS A 3 0.70 -2.25 8.06
CA HIS A 3 1.87 -3.05 7.67
C HIS A 3 1.79 -4.48 8.22
N ARG A 4 1.89 -4.63 9.56
CA ARG A 4 1.97 -5.92 10.27
C ARG A 4 0.70 -6.20 11.07
N PHE A 5 0.40 -7.48 11.27
CA PHE A 5 -0.80 -7.92 11.98
C PHE A 5 -0.48 -9.02 13.00
N ASN A 6 -0.89 -8.83 14.26
CA ASN A 6 -0.66 -9.78 15.36
C ASN A 6 0.82 -10.15 15.59
N GLU A 7 1.74 -9.22 15.31
CA GLU A 7 3.14 -9.39 15.69
C GLU A 7 3.42 -8.66 17.03
N ASN A 8 4.14 -9.31 17.94
CA ASN A 8 4.46 -8.69 19.25
C ASN A 8 5.72 -7.81 19.22
N LYS A 9 6.43 -7.79 18.10
CA LYS A 9 7.80 -7.26 18.01
C LYS A 9 7.93 -5.82 17.53
N TYR A 10 6.93 -5.28 16.85
CA TYR A 10 7.05 -4.01 16.11
C TYR A 10 5.82 -3.11 16.32
N PRO A 11 5.61 -2.57 17.53
CA PRO A 11 4.37 -1.84 17.86
C PRO A 11 4.14 -0.58 17.01
N SER A 12 5.18 -0.01 16.42
CA SER A 12 5.08 1.17 15.55
C SER A 12 4.47 0.87 14.18
N THR A 13 4.48 -0.39 13.74
CA THR A 13 3.95 -0.84 12.45
C THR A 13 2.95 -1.98 12.58
N ASN A 14 2.75 -2.50 13.80
CA ASN A 14 1.84 -3.61 14.06
C ASN A 14 0.46 -3.14 14.50
N ILE A 15 -0.56 -3.95 14.21
CA ILE A 15 -1.90 -3.82 14.77
C ILE A 15 -2.44 -5.21 15.13
N LYS A 16 -3.19 -5.30 16.23
CA LYS A 16 -3.91 -6.51 16.61
C LYS A 16 -5.12 -6.71 15.70
N MET A 17 -5.44 -7.95 15.36
CA MET A 17 -6.55 -8.26 14.47
C MET A 17 -7.91 -7.83 15.02
N ASP A 18 -8.13 -7.94 16.31
CA ASP A 18 -9.39 -7.48 16.93
C ASP A 18 -9.59 -5.97 16.78
N ILE A 19 -8.50 -5.19 16.86
CA ILE A 19 -8.52 -3.73 16.62
C ILE A 19 -8.75 -3.45 15.13
N PHE A 20 -8.06 -4.15 14.23
CA PHE A 20 -8.27 -4.01 12.79
C PHE A 20 -9.73 -4.30 12.39
N GLN A 21 -10.31 -5.38 12.92
CA GLN A 21 -11.71 -5.72 12.68
C GLN A 21 -12.68 -4.65 13.22
N LYS A 22 -12.38 -4.06 14.38
CA LYS A 22 -13.15 -2.91 14.90
C LYS A 22 -13.08 -1.70 13.96
N HIS A 23 -11.90 -1.40 13.40
CA HIS A 23 -11.75 -0.32 12.42
C HIS A 23 -12.64 -0.56 11.20
N ILE A 24 -12.63 -1.77 10.65
CA ILE A 24 -13.47 -2.12 9.50
C ILE A 24 -14.97 -1.93 9.84
N LYS A 25 -15.39 -2.41 11.03
CA LYS A 25 -16.77 -2.25 11.49
C LYS A 25 -17.17 -0.79 11.63
N ILE A 26 -16.33 0.05 12.24
CA ILE A 26 -16.57 1.49 12.38
C ILE A 26 -16.72 2.16 11.00
N ILE A 27 -15.87 1.82 10.04
CA ILE A 27 -15.94 2.32 8.67
C ILE A 27 -17.30 2.00 8.05
N GLN A 28 -17.80 0.77 8.23
CA GLN A 28 -19.10 0.33 7.72
C GLN A 28 -20.26 1.03 8.44
N GLU A 29 -20.20 1.19 9.75
CA GLU A 29 -21.21 1.88 10.55
C GLU A 29 -21.32 3.38 10.21
N LEU A 30 -20.22 4.01 9.80
CA LEU A 30 -20.17 5.41 9.37
C LEU A 30 -20.56 5.63 7.89
N ASP A 31 -21.07 4.60 7.21
CA ASP A 31 -21.50 4.60 5.79
C ASP A 31 -20.40 5.05 4.82
N TYR A 32 -19.13 4.72 5.14
CA TYR A 32 -18.05 4.85 4.17
C TYR A 32 -18.06 3.68 3.20
N GLU A 33 -17.87 3.97 1.92
CA GLU A 33 -17.71 2.95 0.89
C GLU A 33 -16.23 2.58 0.75
N PHE A 34 -15.90 1.29 0.82
CA PHE A 34 -14.54 0.83 0.50
C PHE A 34 -14.24 1.06 -0.97
N TYR A 35 -13.18 1.81 -1.24
CA TYR A 35 -12.86 2.22 -2.60
C TYR A 35 -11.99 1.16 -3.30
N SER A 36 -12.45 0.71 -4.47
CA SER A 36 -11.66 -0.22 -5.28
C SER A 36 -10.43 0.48 -5.85
N PRO A 37 -9.23 -0.09 -5.68
CA PRO A 37 -8.01 0.44 -6.28
C PRO A 37 -8.08 0.54 -7.80
N LYS A 38 -8.77 -0.40 -8.46
CA LYS A 38 -8.99 -0.36 -9.93
C LYS A 38 -9.78 0.87 -10.38
N SER A 39 -10.67 1.38 -9.52
CA SER A 39 -11.40 2.62 -9.76
C SER A 39 -10.58 3.86 -9.43
N LEU A 40 -9.60 3.74 -8.55
CA LEU A 40 -8.75 4.88 -8.14
C LEU A 40 -8.04 5.49 -9.35
N VAL A 41 -7.33 4.69 -10.13
CA VAL A 41 -6.62 5.18 -11.33
C VAL A 41 -7.57 5.74 -12.38
N ARG A 42 -8.68 5.03 -12.65
CA ARG A 42 -9.63 5.40 -13.73
C ARG A 42 -10.50 6.59 -13.40
N GLU A 43 -10.74 6.85 -12.13
CA GLU A 43 -11.76 7.78 -11.66
C GLU A 43 -11.24 8.78 -10.64
N PHE A 44 -9.91 8.96 -10.56
CA PHE A 44 -9.31 9.82 -9.55
C PHE A 44 -9.94 11.22 -9.53
N GLU A 45 -10.05 11.86 -10.67
CA GLU A 45 -10.54 13.22 -10.82
C GLU A 45 -12.07 13.36 -10.79
N LYS A 46 -12.82 12.23 -10.79
CA LYS A 46 -14.28 12.29 -10.81
C LYS A 46 -14.85 12.60 -9.42
N PRO A 47 -15.83 13.50 -9.30
CA PRO A 47 -16.51 13.78 -8.04
C PRO A 47 -17.11 12.50 -7.42
N LYS A 48 -16.94 12.33 -6.12
CA LYS A 48 -17.50 11.19 -5.38
C LYS A 48 -18.77 11.61 -4.66
N LYS A 49 -19.86 10.85 -4.85
CA LYS A 49 -21.14 11.11 -4.18
C LYS A 49 -21.13 10.68 -2.70
N LYS A 50 -20.35 9.63 -2.38
CA LYS A 50 -20.18 9.10 -1.03
C LYS A 50 -18.76 9.28 -0.53
N LYS A 51 -18.61 9.34 0.79
CA LYS A 51 -17.29 9.27 1.43
C LYS A 51 -16.66 7.90 1.14
N LYS A 52 -15.44 7.90 0.66
CA LYS A 52 -14.71 6.68 0.29
C LYS A 52 -13.49 6.51 1.16
N ILE A 53 -13.16 5.26 1.47
CA ILE A 53 -11.94 4.90 2.17
C ILE A 53 -11.19 3.83 1.40
N LEU A 54 -9.89 3.99 1.27
CA LEU A 54 -8.99 3.03 0.65
C LEU A 54 -8.11 2.39 1.73
N ILE A 55 -8.12 1.08 1.79
CA ILE A 55 -7.21 0.32 2.64
C ILE A 55 -5.89 0.11 1.89
N THR A 56 -4.78 0.45 2.52
CA THR A 56 -3.44 0.18 1.98
C THR A 56 -2.60 -0.58 2.99
N ILE A 57 -1.82 -1.54 2.51
CA ILE A 57 -0.93 -2.41 3.29
C ILE A 57 0.45 -2.28 2.68
N ASP A 58 1.46 -1.94 3.45
CA ASP A 58 2.82 -1.75 2.95
C ASP A 58 3.73 -2.95 3.30
N ASP A 59 4.85 -3.09 2.58
CA ASP A 59 5.99 -3.98 2.75
C ASP A 59 5.78 -5.46 2.37
N GLY A 60 4.58 -5.98 2.32
CA GLY A 60 4.35 -7.40 2.00
C GLY A 60 4.77 -8.37 3.12
N PHE A 61 4.53 -8.01 4.39
CA PHE A 61 4.83 -8.88 5.52
C PHE A 61 3.98 -10.15 5.56
N LYS A 62 4.59 -11.26 5.99
CA LYS A 62 3.93 -12.56 6.14
C LYS A 62 2.74 -12.52 7.11
N SER A 63 2.83 -11.68 8.13
CA SER A 63 1.75 -11.52 9.10
C SER A 63 0.46 -10.96 8.50
N PHE A 64 0.55 -10.13 7.46
CA PHE A 64 -0.61 -9.69 6.69
C PHE A 64 -1.30 -10.88 6.01
N TYR A 65 -0.53 -11.70 5.26
CA TYR A 65 -1.07 -12.85 4.56
C TYR A 65 -1.74 -13.86 5.52
N ASN A 66 -1.09 -14.14 6.64
CA ASN A 66 -1.59 -15.13 7.60
C ASN A 66 -2.82 -14.66 8.41
N ASN A 67 -2.94 -13.35 8.69
CA ASN A 67 -3.94 -12.85 9.64
C ASN A 67 -5.01 -11.98 8.97
N ALA A 68 -4.63 -10.95 8.20
CA ALA A 68 -5.59 -9.98 7.69
C ALA A 68 -6.16 -10.34 6.30
N TRP A 69 -5.36 -10.97 5.44
CA TRP A 69 -5.81 -11.36 4.10
C TRP A 69 -7.05 -12.28 4.11
N PRO A 70 -7.11 -13.37 4.92
CA PRO A 70 -8.31 -14.20 4.98
C PRO A 70 -9.57 -13.42 5.35
N TYR A 71 -9.45 -12.50 6.30
CA TYR A 71 -10.55 -11.64 6.74
C TYR A 71 -10.99 -10.66 5.64
N LEU A 72 -10.06 -9.99 4.97
CA LEU A 72 -10.38 -9.08 3.87
C LEU A 72 -11.03 -9.80 2.69
N LYS A 73 -10.55 -11.01 2.36
CA LYS A 73 -11.10 -11.86 1.30
C LYS A 73 -12.53 -12.30 1.62
N GLU A 74 -12.78 -12.79 2.82
CA GLU A 74 -14.11 -13.23 3.27
C GLU A 74 -15.13 -12.08 3.25
N ASN A 75 -14.72 -10.90 3.71
CA ASN A 75 -15.57 -9.70 3.79
C ASN A 75 -15.59 -8.88 2.48
N LYS A 76 -14.93 -9.34 1.42
CA LYS A 76 -14.87 -8.69 0.10
C LYS A 76 -14.41 -7.23 0.16
N ILE A 77 -13.42 -6.96 1.00
CA ILE A 77 -12.89 -5.61 1.22
C ILE A 77 -11.69 -5.37 0.29
N PRO A 78 -11.78 -4.39 -0.63
CA PRO A 78 -10.68 -4.09 -1.54
C PRO A 78 -9.54 -3.35 -0.83
N PHE A 79 -8.31 -3.63 -1.25
CA PHE A 79 -7.10 -3.00 -0.71
C PHE A 79 -5.97 -2.96 -1.73
N ILE A 80 -4.95 -2.13 -1.47
CA ILE A 80 -3.67 -2.16 -2.16
C ILE A 80 -2.63 -2.80 -1.24
N LEU A 81 -1.89 -3.78 -1.76
CA LEU A 81 -0.68 -4.32 -1.15
C LEU A 81 0.53 -3.74 -1.86
N PHE A 82 1.24 -2.81 -1.23
CA PHE A 82 2.49 -2.27 -1.74
C PHE A 82 3.65 -3.22 -1.39
N VAL A 83 4.32 -3.72 -2.41
CA VAL A 83 5.36 -4.74 -2.28
C VAL A 83 6.72 -4.18 -2.67
N SER A 84 7.70 -4.31 -1.77
CA SER A 84 9.12 -4.17 -2.10
C SER A 84 9.65 -5.53 -2.54
N THR A 85 10.36 -5.57 -3.68
CA THR A 85 10.61 -6.86 -4.33
C THR A 85 11.80 -7.64 -3.74
N GLU A 86 12.76 -6.98 -3.11
CA GLU A 86 13.93 -7.64 -2.51
C GLU A 86 13.60 -8.48 -1.27
N PRO A 87 12.72 -8.04 -0.36
CA PRO A 87 12.38 -8.84 0.82
C PRO A 87 11.52 -10.07 0.53
N VAL A 88 10.86 -10.14 -0.64
CA VAL A 88 9.95 -11.24 -0.98
C VAL A 88 10.64 -12.59 -0.88
N GLY A 89 10.04 -13.50 -0.11
CA GLY A 89 10.57 -14.84 0.18
C GLY A 89 11.59 -14.89 1.32
N LYS A 90 12.04 -13.76 1.85
CA LYS A 90 12.87 -13.72 3.07
C LYS A 90 12.00 -14.00 4.31
N ASN A 91 12.66 -14.37 5.41
CA ASN A 91 11.96 -14.63 6.68
C ASN A 91 11.13 -13.41 7.12
N GLY A 92 9.86 -13.62 7.45
CA GLY A 92 8.92 -12.58 7.86
C GLY A 92 8.19 -11.87 6.72
N TYR A 93 8.50 -12.19 5.46
CA TYR A 93 7.84 -11.64 4.27
C TYR A 93 7.06 -12.71 3.51
N MET A 94 6.14 -12.26 2.68
CA MET A 94 5.37 -13.10 1.78
C MET A 94 6.25 -13.70 0.68
N THR A 95 5.84 -14.84 0.15
CA THR A 95 6.41 -15.42 -1.08
C THR A 95 5.73 -14.83 -2.32
N TRP A 96 6.33 -15.01 -3.50
CA TRP A 96 5.70 -14.62 -4.75
C TRP A 96 4.39 -15.36 -5.02
N ASP A 97 4.28 -16.64 -4.64
CA ASP A 97 3.03 -17.41 -4.82
C ASP A 97 1.87 -16.81 -4.02
N GLU A 98 2.13 -16.32 -2.80
CA GLU A 98 1.15 -15.67 -1.95
C GLU A 98 0.75 -14.29 -2.50
N ILE A 99 1.71 -13.53 -3.04
CA ILE A 99 1.44 -12.25 -3.69
C ILE A 99 0.59 -12.47 -4.96
N ILE A 100 0.91 -13.49 -5.76
CA ILE A 100 0.16 -13.86 -6.97
C ILE A 100 -1.26 -14.34 -6.61
N GLU A 101 -1.45 -15.05 -5.49
CA GLU A 101 -2.80 -15.41 -5.02
C GLU A 101 -3.64 -14.15 -4.74
N ILE A 102 -3.05 -13.16 -4.08
CA ILE A 102 -3.74 -11.89 -3.80
C ILE A 102 -4.05 -11.14 -5.10
N ASP A 103 -3.09 -11.05 -6.01
CA ASP A 103 -3.23 -10.36 -7.30
C ASP A 103 -4.36 -10.95 -8.16
N LYS A 104 -4.52 -12.27 -8.15
CA LYS A 104 -5.60 -12.98 -8.85
C LYS A 104 -6.98 -12.79 -8.21
N SER A 105 -7.06 -12.25 -7.01
CA SER A 105 -8.32 -12.00 -6.34
C SER A 105 -9.03 -10.76 -6.90
N GLU A 106 -10.35 -10.67 -6.68
CA GLU A 106 -11.11 -9.47 -7.05
C GLU A 106 -10.83 -8.27 -6.14
N PHE A 107 -10.31 -8.51 -4.93
CA PHE A 107 -10.20 -7.52 -3.87
C PHE A 107 -8.78 -7.05 -3.61
N GLY A 108 -7.78 -7.84 -3.99
CA GLY A 108 -6.36 -7.46 -3.90
C GLY A 108 -5.92 -6.67 -5.12
N TYR A 109 -5.09 -5.66 -4.89
CA TYR A 109 -4.37 -4.92 -5.92
C TYR A 109 -2.93 -4.80 -5.50
N ILE A 110 -1.98 -5.14 -6.38
CA ILE A 110 -0.56 -5.00 -6.07
C ILE A 110 -0.09 -3.61 -6.46
N GLY A 111 0.56 -2.95 -5.52
CA GLY A 111 1.23 -1.66 -5.72
C GLY A 111 2.74 -1.81 -5.64
N HIS A 112 3.45 -0.87 -6.25
CA HIS A 112 4.91 -0.83 -6.30
C HIS A 112 5.47 -0.11 -5.06
N HIS A 113 6.48 -0.70 -4.38
CA HIS A 113 7.09 -0.13 -3.18
C HIS A 113 8.63 -0.18 -3.24
N SER A 114 9.22 0.09 -4.41
CA SER A 114 10.66 -0.04 -4.69
C SER A 114 11.19 -1.48 -4.74
N HIS A 115 12.50 -1.64 -4.90
CA HIS A 115 13.19 -2.92 -4.79
C HIS A 115 13.69 -3.16 -3.37
N SER A 116 14.62 -2.34 -2.92
CA SER A 116 15.37 -2.54 -1.69
C SER A 116 14.59 -2.22 -0.41
N HIS A 117 13.59 -1.32 -0.49
CA HIS A 117 12.99 -0.64 0.66
C HIS A 117 14.02 0.12 1.51
N ASP A 118 15.09 0.59 0.89
CA ASP A 118 16.09 1.45 1.53
C ASP A 118 15.56 2.89 1.71
N TYR A 119 16.31 3.69 2.44
CA TYR A 119 16.07 5.12 2.58
C TYR A 119 16.50 5.84 1.28
N LEU A 120 15.64 5.76 0.25
CA LEU A 120 15.98 6.14 -1.12
C LEU A 120 16.28 7.64 -1.30
N ILE A 121 15.83 8.48 -0.36
CA ILE A 121 16.12 9.92 -0.40
C ILE A 121 17.61 10.22 -0.21
N ASP A 122 18.36 9.32 0.43
CA ASP A 122 19.81 9.44 0.66
C ASP A 122 20.65 8.86 -0.48
N LYS A 123 20.00 8.26 -1.48
CA LYS A 123 20.66 7.66 -2.64
C LYS A 123 20.86 8.70 -3.75
N SER A 124 21.83 8.44 -4.62
CA SER A 124 21.96 9.20 -5.87
C SER A 124 20.75 8.98 -6.79
N GLU A 125 20.56 9.89 -7.74
CA GLU A 125 19.50 9.77 -8.74
C GLU A 125 19.59 8.47 -9.54
N GLU A 126 20.81 8.06 -9.90
CA GLU A 126 21.08 6.81 -10.61
C GLU A 126 20.72 5.58 -9.78
N GLU A 127 21.12 5.54 -8.50
CA GLU A 127 20.77 4.44 -7.60
C GLU A 127 19.26 4.34 -7.39
N PHE A 128 18.57 5.47 -7.23
CA PHE A 128 17.11 5.50 -7.14
C PHE A 128 16.46 4.94 -8.41
N ILE A 129 16.87 5.40 -9.59
CA ILE A 129 16.34 4.90 -10.87
C ILE A 129 16.55 3.40 -10.98
N ASN A 130 17.77 2.93 -10.72
CA ASN A 130 18.13 1.51 -10.81
C ASN A 130 17.28 0.65 -9.87
N ASP A 131 17.00 1.12 -8.65
CA ASP A 131 16.14 0.42 -7.69
C ASP A 131 14.71 0.26 -8.22
N ILE A 132 14.11 1.35 -8.72
CA ILE A 132 12.74 1.33 -9.25
C ILE A 132 12.64 0.45 -10.52
N GLU A 133 13.62 0.56 -11.43
CA GLU A 133 13.63 -0.25 -12.64
C GLU A 133 13.84 -1.74 -12.36
N LEU A 134 14.68 -2.09 -11.39
CA LEU A 134 14.90 -3.48 -10.99
C LEU A 134 13.62 -4.08 -10.43
N ALA A 135 12.93 -3.36 -9.53
CA ALA A 135 11.62 -3.80 -9.03
C ALA A 135 10.61 -3.98 -10.17
N SER A 136 10.54 -3.01 -11.10
CA SER A 136 9.62 -3.06 -12.25
C SER A 136 9.87 -4.28 -13.14
N LYS A 137 11.15 -4.62 -13.40
CA LYS A 137 11.55 -5.83 -14.14
C LYS A 137 11.09 -7.10 -13.41
N ILE A 138 11.25 -7.14 -12.09
CA ILE A 138 10.83 -8.29 -11.27
C ILE A 138 9.30 -8.43 -11.30
N PHE A 139 8.54 -7.35 -11.09
CA PHE A 139 7.08 -7.38 -11.20
C PHE A 139 6.62 -7.87 -12.58
N LYS A 140 7.21 -7.35 -13.66
CA LYS A 140 6.90 -7.78 -15.02
C LYS A 140 7.12 -9.29 -15.21
N ASN A 141 8.19 -9.83 -14.63
CA ASN A 141 8.50 -11.26 -14.72
C ASN A 141 7.57 -12.13 -13.86
N LYS A 142 7.14 -11.64 -12.69
CA LYS A 142 6.34 -12.42 -11.73
C LYS A 142 4.84 -12.29 -11.93
N LEU A 143 4.36 -11.08 -12.25
CA LEU A 143 2.92 -10.77 -12.40
C LEU A 143 2.50 -10.63 -13.87
N GLY A 144 3.44 -10.45 -14.80
CA GLY A 144 3.16 -10.17 -16.22
C GLY A 144 2.93 -8.67 -16.51
N TYR A 145 2.92 -7.81 -15.51
CA TYR A 145 2.75 -6.35 -15.64
C TYR A 145 3.59 -5.61 -14.57
N VAL A 146 3.70 -4.29 -14.72
CA VAL A 146 4.27 -3.41 -13.69
C VAL A 146 3.12 -2.71 -12.98
N PRO A 147 3.06 -2.73 -11.63
CA PRO A 147 2.02 -2.00 -10.88
C PRO A 147 2.03 -0.50 -11.19
N GLU A 148 0.85 0.07 -11.43
CA GLU A 148 0.68 1.48 -11.85
C GLU A 148 0.62 2.47 -10.68
N ILE A 149 0.47 1.95 -9.45
CA ILE A 149 0.37 2.75 -8.23
C ILE A 149 1.63 2.55 -7.41
N PHE A 150 2.25 3.65 -7.01
CA PHE A 150 3.48 3.65 -6.22
C PHE A 150 3.24 4.11 -4.77
N SER A 151 4.05 3.61 -3.83
CA SER A 151 4.17 4.14 -2.48
C SER A 151 5.64 4.38 -2.18
N TYR A 152 5.99 5.60 -1.74
CA TYR A 152 7.36 5.92 -1.34
C TYR A 152 7.73 5.17 -0.05
N PRO A 153 8.85 4.39 -0.03
CA PRO A 153 9.39 3.85 1.22
C PRO A 153 9.57 4.96 2.26
N PHE A 154 9.16 4.70 3.49
CA PHE A 154 9.13 5.68 4.59
C PHE A 154 8.27 6.94 4.33
N GLY A 155 7.64 7.04 3.16
CA GLY A 155 6.85 8.21 2.75
C GLY A 155 7.67 9.42 2.35
N GLU A 156 8.99 9.28 2.23
CA GLU A 156 9.91 10.38 1.91
C GLU A 156 10.33 10.38 0.44
N TYR A 157 10.44 11.58 -0.12
CA TYR A 157 10.81 11.77 -1.52
C TYR A 157 11.43 13.15 -1.76
N SER A 158 12.35 13.22 -2.71
CA SER A 158 12.84 14.46 -3.27
C SER A 158 11.99 14.92 -4.46
N LEU A 159 12.21 16.15 -4.91
CA LEU A 159 11.56 16.66 -6.13
C LEU A 159 11.90 15.79 -7.35
N PHE A 160 13.16 15.38 -7.47
CA PHE A 160 13.60 14.48 -8.55
C PHE A 160 12.85 13.15 -8.52
N MET A 161 12.79 12.49 -7.35
CA MET A 161 12.08 11.22 -7.18
C MET A 161 10.62 11.37 -7.58
N LYS A 162 9.93 12.42 -7.11
CA LYS A 162 8.54 12.70 -7.49
C LYS A 162 8.36 12.88 -9.00
N GLN A 163 9.26 13.63 -9.65
CA GLN A 163 9.22 13.83 -11.10
C GLN A 163 9.45 12.53 -11.87
N TYR A 164 10.36 11.66 -11.41
CA TYR A 164 10.59 10.36 -12.01
C TYR A 164 9.37 9.44 -11.85
N ILE A 165 8.80 9.38 -10.65
CA ILE A 165 7.59 8.59 -10.38
C ILE A 165 6.41 9.08 -11.21
N ALA A 166 6.23 10.39 -11.36
CA ALA A 166 5.16 10.97 -12.18
C ALA A 166 5.24 10.64 -13.68
N LYS A 167 6.42 10.27 -14.17
CA LYS A 167 6.60 9.82 -15.57
C LYS A 167 6.31 8.33 -15.78
N ASN A 168 6.38 7.54 -14.72
CA ASN A 168 6.37 6.07 -14.82
C ASN A 168 5.17 5.41 -14.13
N PHE A 169 4.44 6.15 -13.28
CA PHE A 169 3.30 5.66 -12.52
C PHE A 169 2.10 6.59 -12.65
N GLU A 170 0.91 6.10 -12.34
CA GLU A 170 -0.32 6.87 -12.44
C GLU A 170 -0.62 7.68 -11.17
N ILE A 171 -0.27 7.13 -10.00
CA ILE A 171 -0.55 7.71 -8.68
C ILE A 171 0.56 7.30 -7.73
N ALA A 172 0.92 8.19 -6.78
CA ALA A 172 1.84 7.84 -5.71
C ALA A 172 1.38 8.31 -4.33
N PHE A 173 1.71 7.50 -3.32
CA PHE A 173 1.37 7.74 -1.92
C PHE A 173 2.60 8.04 -1.07
N GLY A 174 2.50 9.12 -0.29
CA GLY A 174 3.39 9.38 0.85
C GLY A 174 2.88 8.73 2.14
N GLN A 175 3.41 9.19 3.29
CA GLN A 175 2.95 8.76 4.63
C GLN A 175 2.46 9.92 5.50
N HIS A 176 2.48 11.16 5.00
CA HIS A 176 1.92 12.28 5.73
C HIS A 176 0.40 12.11 5.91
N SER A 177 -0.09 12.45 7.11
CA SER A 177 -1.51 12.27 7.44
C SER A 177 -2.38 13.30 6.72
N GLY A 178 -3.49 12.84 6.15
CA GLY A 178 -4.43 13.71 5.47
C GLY A 178 -5.51 12.97 4.68
N ILE A 179 -6.47 13.76 4.22
CA ILE A 179 -7.54 13.31 3.31
C ILE A 179 -7.07 13.58 1.87
N ILE A 180 -7.35 12.64 0.97
CA ILE A 180 -7.07 12.82 -0.44
C ILE A 180 -7.96 13.92 -1.01
N ASP A 181 -7.33 14.98 -1.51
CA ASP A 181 -7.97 16.02 -2.30
C ASP A 181 -7.60 15.80 -3.78
N VAL A 182 -8.59 15.49 -4.60
CA VAL A 182 -8.40 15.18 -6.03
C VAL A 182 -7.91 16.38 -6.87
N ASN A 183 -7.94 17.60 -6.32
CA ASN A 183 -7.40 18.79 -6.97
C ASN A 183 -5.92 19.03 -6.65
N LYS A 184 -5.32 18.22 -5.77
CA LYS A 184 -3.92 18.31 -5.41
C LYS A 184 -3.07 17.32 -6.20
N ASP A 185 -1.76 17.39 -6.00
CA ASP A 185 -0.78 16.54 -6.67
C ASP A 185 -1.05 15.06 -6.36
N LYS A 186 -1.34 14.28 -7.38
CA LYS A 186 -1.62 12.85 -7.25
C LYS A 186 -0.38 11.98 -7.02
N PHE A 187 0.81 12.58 -7.01
CA PHE A 187 2.08 11.90 -6.79
C PHE A 187 2.64 12.09 -5.36
N GLU A 188 1.81 12.58 -4.45
CA GLU A 188 2.14 12.73 -3.03
C GLU A 188 0.89 12.54 -2.13
N LEU A 189 0.01 11.60 -2.48
CA LEU A 189 -1.26 11.41 -1.78
C LEU A 189 -1.04 11.07 -0.30
N PRO A 190 -1.77 11.74 0.61
CA PRO A 190 -1.67 11.48 2.04
C PRO A 190 -2.32 10.16 2.44
N ARG A 191 -1.87 9.60 3.56
CA ARG A 191 -2.47 8.43 4.20
C ARG A 191 -2.46 8.61 5.72
N PHE A 192 -3.31 7.89 6.43
CA PHE A 192 -3.24 7.82 7.89
C PHE A 192 -2.50 6.54 8.29
N PRO A 193 -1.26 6.63 8.83
CA PRO A 193 -0.54 5.47 9.35
C PRO A 193 -1.20 4.99 10.63
N ILE A 194 -1.57 3.71 10.65
CA ILE A 194 -2.28 3.06 11.77
C ILE A 194 -1.37 2.01 12.40
N ASN A 195 -1.24 2.09 13.70
CA ASN A 195 -0.49 1.13 14.52
C ASN A 195 -1.14 1.00 15.92
N GLU A 196 -0.55 0.22 16.82
CA GLU A 196 -1.10 -0.02 18.16
C GLU A 196 -1.33 1.24 19.00
N LYS A 197 -0.58 2.32 18.78
CA LYS A 197 -0.76 3.60 19.49
C LYS A 197 -2.05 4.33 19.09
N TYR A 198 -2.57 4.04 17.90
CA TYR A 198 -3.82 4.62 17.39
C TYR A 198 -4.98 3.63 17.44
N GLY A 199 -4.78 2.46 18.06
CA GLY A 199 -5.73 1.35 18.05
C GLY A 199 -7.01 1.57 18.84
N GLU A 200 -7.06 2.52 19.74
CA GLU A 200 -8.29 2.90 20.45
C GLU A 200 -8.86 4.18 19.83
N LEU A 201 -9.73 4.01 18.83
CA LEU A 201 -10.64 5.08 18.41
C LEU A 201 -11.60 5.31 19.58
N LYS A 202 -11.43 6.42 20.28
CA LYS A 202 -12.37 6.89 21.30
C LYS A 202 -13.53 7.60 20.60
#